data_f0d766bd1ef6bd417a5b6554d7e67f54
#
_entry.id   f0d766bd1ef6bd417a5b6554d7e67f54
#
_cell.length_a   1.000
_cell.length_b   1.000
_cell.length_c   1.000
_cell.angle_alpha   90.00
_cell.angle_beta   90.00
_cell.angle_gamma   90.00
#
_symmetry.space_group_name_H-M   'P 1'
#
loop_
_entity.id
_entity.type
_entity.pdbx_description
1 polymer ?
#
loop_
_entity_poly.entity_id
_entity_poly.type
_entity_poly.pdbx_seq_one_letter_code
_entity_poly.pdbx_strand_id
1 'polypeptide(L)'
;MEQKRVLITICGRAGSKGFKNKNLKIFDGHPLSYYSLSAAELFIRSRPDLAVDVCLNTDSGLLIDVITKKYPEVTVLPRPEELCGDIVPKMPVYQYSLRQMEQIKGYEYDTLIDLDITSPLRQTGDIEGAYEVKASRPDLDLIFSVTPSRRTPYMNMAKLAGDHVEKVIDHHNTARQQTPPVFDINASIYVFERRFLIENTTGFVWDGKCGMY
;
A
#
# COMPACT_ATOMS: atom_id res chain seq x y z
N MET A 1 28.46 -0.02 7.44
CA MET A 1 27.35 -0.83 6.84
C MET A 1 26.80 0.00 5.71
N GLU A 2 26.47 -0.64 4.60
CA GLU A 2 25.80 0.05 3.49
C GLU A 2 24.41 0.53 3.93
N GLN A 3 24.06 1.76 3.53
CA GLN A 3 22.77 2.36 3.89
C GLN A 3 21.66 1.61 3.17
N LYS A 4 20.61 1.21 3.91
CA LYS A 4 19.44 0.53 3.33
C LYS A 4 18.66 1.45 2.40
N ARG A 5 18.26 0.94 1.24
CA ARG A 5 17.55 1.69 0.21
C ARG A 5 16.08 1.35 0.22
N VAL A 6 15.24 2.38 0.33
CA VAL A 6 13.80 2.25 0.41
C VAL A 6 13.16 3.01 -0.75
N LEU A 7 12.27 2.35 -1.48
CA LEU A 7 11.41 3.01 -2.46
C LEU A 7 10.03 3.24 -1.85
N ILE A 8 9.59 4.49 -1.79
CA ILE A 8 8.19 4.82 -1.46
C ILE A 8 7.41 5.01 -2.75
N THR A 9 6.31 4.27 -2.91
CA THR A 9 5.40 4.41 -4.04
C THR A 9 4.11 5.10 -3.62
N ILE A 10 3.67 6.07 -4.43
CA ILE A 10 2.35 6.69 -4.37
C ILE A 10 1.63 6.29 -5.65
N CYS A 11 0.62 5.45 -5.55
CA CYS A 11 -0.09 4.90 -6.70
C CYS A 11 -1.48 5.53 -6.84
N GLY A 12 -1.71 6.27 -7.92
CA GLY A 12 -3.00 6.90 -8.20
C GLY A 12 -3.45 6.68 -9.63
N ARG A 13 -4.56 5.98 -9.87
CA ARG A 13 -5.11 5.83 -11.22
C ARG A 13 -6.14 6.90 -11.53
N ALA A 14 -6.31 7.21 -12.82
CA ALA A 14 -7.44 7.97 -13.34
C ALA A 14 -8.74 7.15 -13.23
N GLY A 15 -9.89 7.79 -13.41
CA GLY A 15 -11.17 7.12 -13.66
C GLY A 15 -11.77 6.33 -12.49
N SER A 16 -11.56 6.76 -11.23
CA SER A 16 -12.21 6.12 -10.06
C SER A 16 -13.73 6.12 -10.18
N LYS A 17 -14.36 4.93 -10.30
CA LYS A 17 -15.83 4.79 -10.50
C LYS A 17 -16.64 5.14 -9.25
N GLY A 18 -16.21 4.70 -8.07
CA GLY A 18 -16.96 4.93 -6.82
C GLY A 18 -16.95 6.38 -6.35
N PHE A 19 -15.88 7.11 -6.61
CA PHE A 19 -15.74 8.53 -6.27
C PHE A 19 -14.85 9.21 -7.30
N LYS A 20 -15.50 9.95 -8.23
CA LYS A 20 -14.82 10.57 -9.37
C LYS A 20 -13.65 11.46 -8.92
N ASN A 21 -12.48 11.23 -9.52
CA ASN A 21 -11.24 11.96 -9.23
C ASN A 21 -10.86 11.98 -7.73
N LYS A 22 -11.09 10.87 -7.02
CA LYS A 22 -10.87 10.81 -5.57
C LYS A 22 -9.47 11.27 -5.14
N ASN A 23 -8.44 10.94 -5.91
CA ASN A 23 -7.04 11.27 -5.61
C ASN A 23 -6.73 12.78 -5.69
N LEU A 24 -7.61 13.54 -6.34
CA LEU A 24 -7.52 15.00 -6.51
C LEU A 24 -8.46 15.77 -5.59
N LYS A 25 -9.27 15.09 -4.76
CA LYS A 25 -10.21 15.76 -3.88
C LYS A 25 -9.47 16.56 -2.82
N ILE A 26 -10.08 17.71 -2.51
CA ILE A 26 -9.60 18.54 -1.41
C ILE A 26 -10.11 17.96 -0.10
N PHE A 27 -9.22 17.77 0.83
CA PHE A 27 -9.49 17.41 2.20
C PHE A 27 -8.76 18.41 3.10
N ASP A 28 -9.48 19.06 3.99
CA ASP A 28 -8.95 20.09 4.89
C ASP A 28 -8.01 21.11 4.17
N GLY A 29 -8.48 21.65 3.04
CA GLY A 29 -7.79 22.69 2.26
C GLY A 29 -6.69 22.20 1.31
N HIS A 30 -6.33 20.91 1.31
CA HIS A 30 -5.25 20.36 0.50
C HIS A 30 -5.70 19.19 -0.37
N PRO A 31 -5.09 18.98 -1.57
CA PRO A 31 -5.30 17.76 -2.34
C PRO A 31 -5.00 16.52 -1.51
N LEU A 32 -5.86 15.51 -1.61
CA LEU A 32 -5.75 14.27 -0.83
C LEU A 32 -4.38 13.58 -1.00
N SER A 33 -3.82 13.64 -2.21
CA SER A 33 -2.48 13.10 -2.52
C SER A 33 -1.33 13.77 -1.73
N TYR A 34 -1.50 15.01 -1.30
CA TYR A 34 -0.46 15.72 -0.53
C TYR A 34 -0.24 15.12 0.86
N TYR A 35 -1.25 14.51 1.45
CA TYR A 35 -1.12 13.87 2.78
C TYR A 35 -0.18 12.68 2.74
N SER A 36 -0.25 11.84 1.69
CA SER A 36 0.67 10.71 1.54
C SER A 36 2.10 11.16 1.24
N LEU A 37 2.26 12.22 0.43
CA LEU A 37 3.58 12.79 0.14
C LEU A 37 4.19 13.49 1.35
N SER A 38 3.40 14.25 2.10
CA SER A 38 3.86 14.86 3.36
C SER A 38 4.28 13.82 4.40
N ALA A 39 3.53 12.72 4.50
CA ALA A 39 3.91 11.61 5.39
C ALA A 39 5.21 10.94 4.94
N ALA A 40 5.42 10.76 3.63
CA ALA A 40 6.68 10.27 3.08
C ALA A 40 7.85 11.22 3.38
N GLU A 41 7.66 12.53 3.18
CA GLU A 41 8.67 13.55 3.50
C GLU A 41 9.06 13.54 4.98
N LEU A 42 8.08 13.44 5.87
CA LEU A 42 8.33 13.35 7.31
C LEU A 42 9.08 12.06 7.67
N PHE A 43 8.71 10.93 7.07
CA PHE A 43 9.43 9.66 7.24
C PHE A 43 10.88 9.77 6.79
N ILE A 44 11.15 10.38 5.63
CA ILE A 44 12.53 10.60 5.14
C ILE A 44 13.34 11.43 6.15
N ARG A 45 12.75 12.49 6.69
CA ARG A 45 13.42 13.35 7.69
C ARG A 45 13.70 12.64 9.01
N SER A 46 12.80 11.74 9.44
CA SER A 46 12.98 10.99 10.69
C SER A 46 13.94 9.82 10.57
N ARG A 47 14.26 9.39 9.33
CA ARG A 47 15.11 8.23 9.05
C ARG A 47 16.32 8.60 8.17
N PRO A 48 17.25 9.43 8.68
CA PRO A 48 18.46 9.80 7.94
C PRO A 48 19.44 8.63 7.73
N ASP A 49 19.19 7.51 8.40
CA ASP A 49 19.91 6.23 8.25
C ASP A 49 19.52 5.47 6.97
N LEU A 50 18.41 5.85 6.32
CA LEU A 50 17.90 5.22 5.10
C LEU A 50 18.15 6.10 3.87
N ALA A 51 18.45 5.48 2.73
CA ALA A 51 18.39 6.12 1.43
C ALA A 51 16.99 5.91 0.83
N VAL A 52 16.19 6.98 0.78
CA VAL A 52 14.78 6.88 0.38
C VAL A 52 14.51 7.67 -0.89
N ASP A 53 13.91 7.01 -1.88
CA ASP A 53 13.35 7.65 -3.06
C ASP A 53 11.82 7.55 -3.04
N VAL A 54 11.17 8.54 -3.67
CA VAL A 54 9.70 8.57 -3.80
C VAL A 54 9.32 8.60 -5.27
N CYS A 55 8.39 7.77 -5.68
CA CYS A 55 7.81 7.83 -7.01
C CYS A 55 6.28 7.91 -7.00
N LEU A 56 5.75 8.59 -8.00
CA LEU A 56 4.34 8.62 -8.35
C LEU A 56 4.09 7.73 -9.55
N ASN A 57 3.31 6.66 -9.38
CA ASN A 57 2.86 5.81 -10.49
C ASN A 57 1.41 6.15 -10.84
N THR A 58 1.17 6.74 -12.01
CA THR A 58 -0.16 7.20 -12.40
C THR A 58 -0.34 7.30 -13.92
N ASP A 59 -1.59 7.13 -14.37
CA ASP A 59 -2.09 7.42 -15.71
C ASP A 59 -2.85 8.77 -15.76
N SER A 60 -2.88 9.53 -14.66
CA SER A 60 -3.61 10.79 -14.54
C SER A 60 -2.70 12.00 -14.74
N GLY A 61 -2.78 12.68 -15.90
CA GLY A 61 -2.06 13.93 -16.13
C GLY A 61 -2.37 15.00 -15.08
N LEU A 62 -3.63 15.12 -14.66
CA LEU A 62 -4.02 16.06 -13.60
C LEU A 62 -3.34 15.75 -12.25
N LEU A 63 -3.15 14.49 -11.91
CA LEU A 63 -2.46 14.12 -10.69
C LEU A 63 -0.96 14.42 -10.78
N ILE A 64 -0.36 14.22 -11.96
CA ILE A 64 1.03 14.62 -12.23
C ILE A 64 1.18 16.11 -12.00
N ASP A 65 0.35 16.94 -12.66
CA ASP A 65 0.42 18.40 -12.57
C ASP A 65 0.28 18.90 -11.12
N VAL A 66 -0.66 18.33 -10.37
CA VAL A 66 -0.89 18.69 -8.96
C VAL A 66 0.32 18.33 -8.10
N ILE A 67 0.88 17.13 -8.27
CA ILE A 67 1.98 16.66 -7.42
C ILE A 67 3.28 17.36 -7.77
N THR A 68 3.66 17.42 -9.04
CA THR A 68 4.95 17.99 -9.47
C THR A 68 5.07 19.49 -9.20
N LYS A 69 3.95 20.19 -9.11
CA LYS A 69 3.93 21.61 -8.74
C LYS A 69 4.44 21.85 -7.31
N LYS A 70 4.21 20.93 -6.38
CA LYS A 70 4.60 21.07 -4.96
C LYS A 70 5.77 20.19 -4.58
N TYR A 71 5.90 19.04 -5.21
CA TYR A 71 6.91 18.01 -4.92
C TYR A 71 7.67 17.68 -6.22
N PRO A 72 8.50 18.63 -6.75
CA PRO A 72 9.22 18.45 -8.02
C PRO A 72 10.28 17.34 -7.96
N GLU A 73 10.70 16.93 -6.77
CA GLU A 73 11.66 15.86 -6.52
C GLU A 73 11.06 14.45 -6.68
N VAL A 74 9.73 14.32 -6.70
CA VAL A 74 9.06 13.03 -6.87
C VAL A 74 9.25 12.53 -8.30
N THR A 75 9.79 11.34 -8.46
CA THR A 75 9.94 10.71 -9.77
C THR A 75 8.58 10.26 -10.31
N VAL A 76 8.16 10.83 -11.43
CA VAL A 76 6.91 10.42 -12.08
C VAL A 76 7.16 9.22 -12.98
N LEU A 77 6.38 8.16 -12.75
CA LEU A 77 6.33 6.95 -13.58
C LEU A 77 4.97 6.90 -14.29
N PRO A 78 4.90 7.23 -15.58
CA PRO A 78 3.70 7.05 -16.36
C PRO A 78 3.26 5.58 -16.31
N ARG A 79 2.01 5.34 -15.91
CA ARG A 79 1.49 3.98 -15.82
C ARG A 79 1.18 3.45 -17.20
N PRO A 80 1.74 2.29 -17.62
CA PRO A 80 1.39 1.64 -18.87
C PRO A 80 -0.10 1.27 -18.94
N GLU A 81 -0.67 1.26 -20.14
CA GLU A 81 -2.10 1.01 -20.35
C GLU A 81 -2.55 -0.36 -19.78
N GLU A 82 -1.73 -1.39 -19.92
CA GLU A 82 -1.98 -2.73 -19.41
C GLU A 82 -2.05 -2.81 -17.86
N LEU A 83 -1.49 -1.80 -17.17
CA LEU A 83 -1.57 -1.67 -15.72
C LEU A 83 -2.67 -0.71 -15.25
N CYS A 84 -3.45 -0.17 -16.20
CA CYS A 84 -4.61 0.68 -15.93
C CYS A 84 -5.90 -0.14 -15.80
N GLY A 85 -6.93 0.46 -15.22
CA GLY A 85 -8.25 -0.15 -15.11
C GLY A 85 -8.61 -0.66 -13.72
N ASP A 86 -9.87 -1.09 -13.59
CA ASP A 86 -10.49 -1.40 -12.30
C ASP A 86 -10.14 -2.78 -11.75
N ILE A 87 -9.81 -3.71 -12.64
CA ILE A 87 -9.58 -5.11 -12.31
C ILE A 87 -8.08 -5.46 -12.21
N VAL A 88 -7.21 -4.54 -12.55
CA VAL A 88 -5.76 -4.78 -12.45
C VAL A 88 -5.34 -4.78 -10.98
N PRO A 89 -4.73 -5.87 -10.48
CA PRO A 89 -4.25 -5.92 -9.11
C PRO A 89 -3.07 -4.95 -8.91
N LYS A 90 -2.84 -4.54 -7.67
CA LYS A 90 -1.76 -3.58 -7.36
C LYS A 90 -0.36 -4.19 -7.49
N MET A 91 -0.20 -5.50 -7.32
CA MET A 91 1.12 -6.14 -7.33
C MET A 91 1.92 -5.87 -8.62
N PRO A 92 1.38 -6.06 -9.85
CA PRO A 92 2.09 -5.70 -11.08
C PRO A 92 2.49 -4.21 -11.15
N VAL A 93 1.69 -3.31 -10.54
CA VAL A 93 2.01 -1.88 -10.48
C VAL A 93 3.22 -1.63 -9.59
N TYR A 94 3.33 -2.32 -8.45
CA TYR A 94 4.49 -2.24 -7.57
C TYR A 94 5.74 -2.81 -8.23
N GLN A 95 5.63 -3.96 -8.88
CA GLN A 95 6.73 -4.59 -9.64
C GLN A 95 7.25 -3.68 -10.75
N TYR A 96 6.35 -3.07 -11.50
CA TYR A 96 6.70 -2.09 -12.53
C TYR A 96 7.42 -0.88 -11.91
N SER A 97 6.86 -0.31 -10.86
CA SER A 97 7.44 0.85 -10.19
C SER A 97 8.85 0.57 -9.65
N LEU A 98 9.05 -0.59 -9.03
CA LEU A 98 10.34 -1.04 -8.52
C LEU A 98 11.38 -1.12 -9.65
N ARG A 99 11.07 -1.85 -10.73
CA ARG A 99 11.98 -2.06 -11.85
C ARG A 99 12.32 -0.75 -12.56
N GLN A 100 11.34 0.13 -12.77
CA GLN A 100 11.57 1.42 -13.43
C GLN A 100 12.46 2.33 -12.57
N MET A 101 12.21 2.38 -11.26
CA MET A 101 13.04 3.18 -10.37
C MET A 101 14.47 2.64 -10.26
N GLU A 102 14.66 1.33 -10.19
CA GLU A 102 15.98 0.70 -10.20
C GLU A 102 16.73 1.02 -11.50
N GLN A 103 16.04 1.00 -12.63
CA GLN A 103 16.63 1.36 -13.92
C GLN A 103 17.02 2.86 -13.98
N ILE A 104 16.15 3.74 -13.50
CA ILE A 104 16.40 5.21 -13.49
C ILE A 104 17.55 5.57 -12.57
N LYS A 105 17.61 4.94 -11.38
CA LYS A 105 18.58 5.28 -10.33
C LYS A 105 19.92 4.54 -10.46
N GLY A 106 19.92 3.40 -11.16
CA GLY A 106 21.13 2.58 -11.37
C GLY A 106 21.52 1.74 -10.14
N TYR A 107 20.60 1.49 -9.21
CA TYR A 107 20.82 0.64 -8.04
C TYR A 107 19.53 -0.08 -7.63
N GLU A 108 19.68 -1.12 -6.82
CA GLU A 108 18.57 -1.91 -6.28
C GLU A 108 18.08 -1.34 -4.95
N TYR A 109 16.78 -1.49 -4.67
CA TYR A 109 16.18 -1.19 -3.37
C TYR A 109 16.14 -2.46 -2.50
N ASP A 110 16.18 -2.31 -1.18
CA ASP A 110 15.95 -3.41 -0.25
C ASP A 110 14.45 -3.62 -0.01
N THR A 111 13.71 -2.51 0.06
CA THR A 111 12.30 -2.48 0.50
C THR A 111 11.49 -1.52 -0.36
N LEU A 112 10.24 -1.89 -0.65
CA LEU A 112 9.24 -0.99 -1.22
C LEU A 112 8.14 -0.73 -0.19
N ILE A 113 7.79 0.55 0.02
CA ILE A 113 6.67 0.99 0.85
C ILE A 113 5.62 1.64 -0.04
N ASP A 114 4.39 1.11 -0.09
CA ASP A 114 3.27 1.77 -0.76
C ASP A 114 2.43 2.56 0.26
N LEU A 115 2.20 3.82 -0.02
CA LEU A 115 1.36 4.71 0.77
C LEU A 115 0.10 5.09 -0.02
N ASP A 116 -1.04 4.50 0.34
CA ASP A 116 -2.30 4.77 -0.37
C ASP A 116 -2.74 6.23 -0.19
N ILE A 117 -3.12 6.87 -1.29
CA ILE A 117 -3.58 8.27 -1.32
C ILE A 117 -4.86 8.44 -0.50
N THR A 118 -5.69 7.41 -0.41
CA THR A 118 -7.00 7.49 0.24
C THR A 118 -6.98 7.28 1.75
N SER A 119 -5.78 7.24 2.34
CA SER A 119 -5.57 7.17 3.79
C SER A 119 -4.85 8.43 4.31
N PRO A 120 -5.51 9.61 4.33
CA PRO A 120 -4.85 10.88 4.65
C PRO A 120 -4.48 11.04 6.13
N LEU A 121 -5.09 10.29 7.03
CA LEU A 121 -4.91 10.42 8.49
C LEU A 121 -3.77 9.58 9.05
N ARG A 122 -2.96 8.98 8.18
CA ARG A 122 -1.75 8.24 8.53
C ARG A 122 -0.75 9.16 9.23
N GLN A 123 -0.12 8.67 10.29
CA GLN A 123 0.96 9.36 10.98
C GLN A 123 2.33 8.83 10.52
N THR A 124 3.38 9.63 10.72
CA THR A 124 4.75 9.21 10.39
C THR A 124 5.16 7.99 11.19
N GLY A 125 4.80 7.93 12.46
CA GLY A 125 5.06 6.76 13.33
C GLY A 125 4.43 5.45 12.84
N ASP A 126 3.33 5.52 12.07
CA ASP A 126 2.73 4.32 11.47
C ASP A 126 3.62 3.75 10.36
N ILE A 127 4.27 4.63 9.57
CA ILE A 127 5.19 4.21 8.50
C ILE A 127 6.47 3.63 9.13
N GLU A 128 7.01 4.32 10.13
CA GLU A 128 8.20 3.86 10.88
C GLU A 128 7.94 2.49 11.53
N GLY A 129 6.82 2.34 12.23
CA GLY A 129 6.45 1.09 12.90
C GLY A 129 6.28 -0.07 11.91
N ALA A 130 5.59 0.15 10.79
CA ALA A 130 5.44 -0.87 9.76
C ALA A 130 6.79 -1.28 9.14
N TYR A 131 7.67 -0.30 8.87
CA TYR A 131 9.03 -0.55 8.40
C TYR A 131 9.86 -1.34 9.41
N GLU A 132 9.85 -0.96 10.69
CA GLU A 132 10.60 -1.64 11.76
C GLU A 132 10.12 -3.08 11.98
N VAL A 133 8.81 -3.31 11.93
CA VAL A 133 8.26 -4.68 11.97
C VAL A 133 8.82 -5.51 10.82
N LYS A 134 8.85 -4.96 9.59
CA LYS A 134 9.43 -5.66 8.43
C LYS A 134 10.94 -5.89 8.62
N ALA A 135 11.69 -4.88 9.05
CA ALA A 135 13.13 -4.95 9.24
C ALA A 135 13.53 -5.98 10.32
N SER A 136 12.75 -6.10 11.39
CA SER A 136 12.97 -7.07 12.47
C SER A 136 12.53 -8.50 12.12
N ARG A 137 11.74 -8.67 11.04
CA ARG A 137 11.18 -9.95 10.61
C ARG A 137 11.58 -10.26 9.16
N PRO A 138 12.85 -10.61 8.92
CA PRO A 138 13.35 -10.94 7.58
C PRO A 138 12.70 -12.19 6.98
N ASP A 139 12.03 -13.01 7.82
CA ASP A 139 11.27 -14.17 7.41
C ASP A 139 9.91 -13.82 6.76
N LEU A 140 9.47 -12.57 6.84
CA LEU A 140 8.22 -12.10 6.24
C LEU A 140 8.50 -11.42 4.89
N ASP A 141 7.69 -11.73 3.89
CA ASP A 141 7.79 -11.16 2.56
C ASP A 141 7.13 -9.77 2.47
N LEU A 142 6.10 -9.55 3.27
CA LEU A 142 5.44 -8.25 3.37
C LEU A 142 4.77 -8.01 4.72
N ILE A 143 4.60 -6.72 5.04
CA ILE A 143 3.75 -6.23 6.14
C ILE A 143 2.66 -5.34 5.52
N PHE A 144 1.45 -5.43 6.03
CA PHE A 144 0.39 -4.45 5.75
C PHE A 144 -0.23 -3.93 7.04
N SER A 145 -0.66 -2.68 6.99
CA SER A 145 -1.34 -2.06 8.11
C SER A 145 -2.76 -2.56 8.27
N VAL A 146 -3.17 -2.78 9.52
CA VAL A 146 -4.48 -3.33 9.87
C VAL A 146 -5.13 -2.55 11.01
N THR A 147 -6.40 -2.80 11.20
CA THR A 147 -7.15 -2.39 12.40
C THR A 147 -7.90 -3.59 12.98
N PRO A 148 -8.11 -3.66 14.30
CA PRO A 148 -8.94 -4.71 14.88
C PRO A 148 -10.35 -4.70 14.26
N SER A 149 -10.78 -5.83 13.72
CA SER A 149 -12.08 -5.91 13.08
C SER A 149 -13.21 -5.91 14.12
N ARG A 150 -14.25 -5.11 13.86
CA ARG A 150 -15.48 -5.09 14.66
C ARG A 150 -16.36 -6.31 14.40
N ARG A 151 -16.21 -6.94 13.25
CA ARG A 151 -16.97 -8.11 12.82
C ARG A 151 -16.03 -9.31 12.62
N THR A 152 -16.58 -10.51 12.65
CA THR A 152 -15.81 -11.71 12.37
C THR A 152 -16.58 -12.64 11.45
N PRO A 153 -15.91 -13.21 10.43
CA PRO A 153 -16.55 -14.13 9.49
C PRO A 153 -17.04 -15.43 10.16
N TYR A 154 -16.55 -15.71 11.37
CA TYR A 154 -16.94 -16.89 12.16
C TYR A 154 -18.30 -16.73 12.87
N MET A 155 -18.80 -15.49 13.07
CA MET A 155 -19.97 -15.29 13.94
C MET A 155 -21.03 -14.34 13.37
N ASN A 156 -20.64 -13.16 12.93
CA ASN A 156 -21.58 -12.06 12.64
C ASN A 156 -21.41 -11.45 11.25
N MET A 157 -20.84 -12.21 10.32
CA MET A 157 -20.85 -11.92 8.90
C MET A 157 -21.56 -13.07 8.16
N ALA A 158 -22.39 -12.70 7.17
CA ALA A 158 -23.10 -13.64 6.34
C ALA A 158 -22.80 -13.39 4.86
N LYS A 159 -22.82 -14.44 4.07
CA LYS A 159 -22.76 -14.44 2.60
C LYS A 159 -24.11 -14.86 2.03
N LEU A 160 -24.44 -14.35 0.85
CA LEU A 160 -25.60 -14.81 0.09
C LEU A 160 -25.29 -16.18 -0.51
N ALA A 161 -26.21 -17.13 -0.34
CA ALA A 161 -26.13 -18.48 -0.89
C ALA A 161 -27.49 -18.81 -1.56
N GLY A 162 -27.60 -18.50 -2.85
CA GLY A 162 -28.87 -18.61 -3.57
C GLY A 162 -29.90 -17.61 -3.04
N ASP A 163 -30.99 -18.13 -2.46
CA ASP A 163 -32.14 -17.37 -1.93
C ASP A 163 -32.07 -17.18 -0.39
N HIS A 164 -31.02 -17.66 0.25
CA HIS A 164 -30.83 -17.57 1.71
C HIS A 164 -29.43 -17.06 2.08
N VAL A 165 -29.16 -16.92 3.37
CA VAL A 165 -27.86 -16.48 3.88
C VAL A 165 -27.21 -17.56 4.73
N GLU A 166 -25.89 -17.65 4.63
CA GLU A 166 -25.04 -18.54 5.42
C GLU A 166 -23.95 -17.75 6.13
N LYS A 167 -23.37 -18.33 7.20
CA LYS A 167 -22.13 -17.79 7.77
C LYS A 167 -21.03 -17.73 6.71
N VAL A 168 -20.16 -16.73 6.78
CA VAL A 168 -19.00 -16.64 5.86
C VAL A 168 -18.07 -17.82 6.06
N ILE A 169 -17.74 -18.14 7.33
CA ILE A 169 -17.00 -19.34 7.73
C ILE A 169 -17.91 -20.17 8.63
N ASP A 170 -18.20 -21.39 8.19
CA ASP A 170 -18.97 -22.34 9.00
C ASP A 170 -18.11 -22.86 10.16
N HIS A 171 -18.47 -22.44 11.36
CA HIS A 171 -17.82 -22.87 12.59
C HIS A 171 -18.81 -22.84 13.75
N HIS A 172 -18.78 -23.87 14.60
CA HIS A 172 -19.72 -24.03 15.72
C HIS A 172 -19.32 -23.24 16.99
N ASN A 173 -18.59 -22.15 16.85
CA ASN A 173 -18.25 -21.29 17.99
C ASN A 173 -19.50 -20.60 18.54
N THR A 174 -19.66 -20.62 19.85
CA THR A 174 -20.75 -19.95 20.56
C THR A 174 -20.34 -18.62 21.18
N ALA A 175 -19.03 -18.37 21.29
CA ALA A 175 -18.48 -17.15 21.87
C ALA A 175 -17.33 -16.60 21.02
N ARG A 176 -17.22 -15.26 20.96
CA ARG A 176 -16.18 -14.57 20.18
C ARG A 176 -14.76 -14.96 20.63
N GLN A 177 -14.56 -15.23 21.91
CA GLN A 177 -13.27 -15.63 22.46
C GLN A 177 -12.78 -17.00 21.96
N GLN A 178 -13.65 -17.78 21.36
CA GLN A 178 -13.32 -19.07 20.75
C GLN A 178 -12.88 -18.95 19.29
N THR A 179 -12.97 -17.74 18.71
CA THR A 179 -12.57 -17.51 17.33
C THR A 179 -11.17 -16.89 17.28
N PRO A 180 -10.40 -17.14 16.20
CA PRO A 180 -9.16 -16.42 15.97
C PRO A 180 -9.40 -14.90 15.93
N PRO A 181 -8.43 -14.08 16.37
CA PRO A 181 -8.50 -12.64 16.16
C PRO A 181 -8.54 -12.32 14.67
N VAL A 182 -9.38 -11.36 14.29
CA VAL A 182 -9.59 -10.94 12.90
C VAL A 182 -9.31 -9.44 12.80
N PHE A 183 -8.67 -9.06 11.71
CA PHE A 183 -8.27 -7.68 11.43
C PHE A 183 -8.79 -7.24 10.07
N ASP A 184 -9.14 -5.97 9.97
CA ASP A 184 -9.48 -5.33 8.70
C ASP A 184 -8.20 -4.75 8.09
N ILE A 185 -7.86 -5.13 6.86
CA ILE A 185 -6.77 -4.52 6.10
C ILE A 185 -7.24 -3.14 5.67
N ASN A 186 -6.63 -2.10 6.23
CA ASN A 186 -7.01 -0.71 5.96
C ASN A 186 -6.37 -0.12 4.71
N ALA A 187 -5.51 -0.89 4.02
CA ALA A 187 -4.80 -0.54 2.80
C ALA A 187 -3.95 0.75 2.89
N SER A 188 -3.64 1.23 4.10
CA SER A 188 -2.93 2.50 4.29
C SER A 188 -1.43 2.38 3.98
N ILE A 189 -0.79 1.31 4.47
CA ILE A 189 0.65 1.08 4.34
C ILE A 189 0.87 -0.39 3.95
N TYR A 190 1.70 -0.60 2.93
CA TYR A 190 2.27 -1.91 2.60
C TYR A 190 3.79 -1.78 2.57
N VAL A 191 4.50 -2.72 3.19
CA VAL A 191 5.96 -2.79 3.20
C VAL A 191 6.39 -4.12 2.64
N PHE A 192 6.99 -4.11 1.46
CA PHE A 192 7.40 -5.30 0.71
C PHE A 192 8.89 -5.53 0.77
N GLU A 193 9.31 -6.78 0.93
CA GLU A 193 10.65 -7.23 0.60
C GLU A 193 10.84 -7.19 -0.92
N ARG A 194 11.97 -6.62 -1.39
CA ARG A 194 12.30 -6.57 -2.83
C ARG A 194 12.21 -7.94 -3.49
N ARG A 195 12.85 -8.94 -2.88
CA ARG A 195 12.90 -10.30 -3.42
C ARG A 195 11.51 -10.84 -3.73
N PHE A 196 10.56 -10.67 -2.81
CA PHE A 196 9.18 -11.13 -3.03
C PHE A 196 8.53 -10.45 -4.23
N LEU A 197 8.73 -9.14 -4.41
CA LEU A 197 8.19 -8.42 -5.57
C LEU A 197 8.79 -8.93 -6.89
N ILE A 198 10.08 -9.26 -6.91
CA ILE A 198 10.75 -9.74 -8.13
C ILE A 198 10.37 -11.17 -8.49
N GLU A 199 10.23 -12.05 -7.48
CA GLU A 199 9.98 -13.49 -7.66
C GLU A 199 8.48 -13.82 -7.80
N ASN A 200 7.57 -12.96 -7.34
CA ASN A 200 6.13 -13.22 -7.43
C ASN A 200 5.63 -13.12 -8.87
N THR A 201 5.15 -14.23 -9.40
CA THR A 201 4.64 -14.35 -10.77
C THR A 201 3.13 -14.40 -10.86
N THR A 202 2.44 -14.57 -9.74
CA THR A 202 0.97 -14.75 -9.70
C THR A 202 0.23 -13.43 -9.60
N GLY A 203 0.88 -12.37 -9.09
CA GLY A 203 0.25 -11.08 -8.81
C GLY A 203 -0.57 -11.04 -7.52
N PHE A 204 -0.53 -12.09 -6.69
CA PHE A 204 -1.23 -12.15 -5.42
C PHE A 204 -0.30 -11.89 -4.23
N VAL A 205 -0.69 -10.94 -3.38
CA VAL A 205 0.07 -10.61 -2.15
C VAL A 205 0.08 -11.77 -1.13
N TRP A 206 -0.97 -12.60 -1.13
CA TRP A 206 -1.14 -13.72 -0.22
C TRP A 206 -0.25 -14.94 -0.52
N ASP A 207 0.47 -14.95 -1.64
CA ASP A 207 1.45 -15.99 -1.93
C ASP A 207 2.75 -15.78 -1.14
N GLY A 208 2.93 -14.59 -0.56
CA GLY A 208 4.00 -14.30 0.37
C GLY A 208 3.63 -14.62 1.81
N LYS A 209 4.64 -14.77 2.66
CA LYS A 209 4.48 -14.83 4.10
C LYS A 209 4.18 -13.44 4.65
N CYS A 210 2.92 -13.17 4.92
CA CYS A 210 2.43 -11.86 5.33
C CYS A 210 2.53 -11.66 6.85
N GLY A 211 2.88 -10.45 7.26
CA GLY A 211 2.74 -9.97 8.62
C GLY A 211 1.85 -8.72 8.67
N MET A 212 1.63 -8.19 9.86
CA MET A 212 0.78 -7.04 10.08
C MET A 212 1.41 -6.04 11.06
N TYR A 213 0.98 -4.79 10.91
CA TYR A 213 1.27 -3.67 11.81
C TYR A 213 -0.04 -2.97 12.19
#